data_7566355719afbf16c97f1c9dc5ea8145
#
_entry.id   7566355719afbf16c97f1c9dc5ea8145
#
_cell.length_a   1.000
_cell.length_b   1.000
_cell.length_c   1.000
_cell.angle_alpha   90.00
_cell.angle_beta   90.00
_cell.angle_gamma   90.00
#
_symmetry.space_group_name_H-M   'P 1'
#
loop_
_entity.id
_entity.type
_entity.pdbx_description
1 polymer ?
#
loop_
_entity_poly.entity_id
_entity_poly.type
_entity_poly.pdbx_seq_one_letter_code
_entity_poly.pdbx_strand_id
1 'polypeptide(L)'
;QKVDVTLFKAMETDDLFGLGMNEEYKDISFGLYASADLTAADGSVIPADGLLEVVSVSSDESGGYSASFASDLPFGSYYVKERTTNGAYILSDQKYPVVFEYAGQETALVQILVNEGEAVSNELLRGRVDGVKVGENPEGGEDVTLAGALMGLFRPDTEEFTEENALLTAVTGKDGSFSFENIPYGHWIVKEISAPDLYTVSPQQHHVYIGADGQHIEIRVENTLIRGSVQVTKTEAVEEPSPVEKEDKKDKNSFLRFLSGAVFDLYADSNANQEYDPDDQKIGTLKETDAGYHTAENLLAGGYFIKESKAPEGYQPDPNAYYFSITEDGQVAVVENGEAGHGFTNEAYRGNLKITKDSSDGRKDGFAIEVKSADGSYCETFTTPKSGVIEVKGLRVGIYTVTEVANRASKDYIIPDAATVEIKADQTSTVQFFNEKPEKPDNPKNPEKPSVPSNPSTPQKPVPQTGDDPYIFLYGGLLAAALIGGSVFAVYYFKKGKYSRTSLKRTAVGVSVLSLCVLVALGSGFLVFRDLNQYAESKDAYRDLAGYVEVPEQTASPESAPDPTEPKRDDTDIVLPSVDFETLRENGPDIIGWLSLPDTVLNYP
;
A
#
# COMPACT_ATOMS: atom_id res chain seq x y z
N GLN A 1 72.44 -4.87 47.28
CA GLN A 1 71.67 -5.84 46.42
C GLN A 1 70.72 -5.07 45.60
N LYS A 2 70.46 -5.55 44.38
CA LYS A 2 69.36 -5.08 43.53
C LYS A 2 68.17 -6.03 43.70
N VAL A 3 67.01 -5.53 43.41
CA VAL A 3 65.75 -6.30 43.44
C VAL A 3 65.02 -6.17 42.10
N ASP A 4 64.46 -7.25 41.66
CA ASP A 4 63.52 -7.34 40.55
C ASP A 4 62.17 -7.89 41.08
N VAL A 5 61.19 -7.08 41.04
CA VAL A 5 59.83 -7.44 41.53
C VAL A 5 58.96 -7.68 40.31
N THR A 6 58.52 -8.91 40.11
CA THR A 6 57.75 -9.30 38.96
C THR A 6 56.34 -9.79 39.39
N LEU A 7 55.33 -9.27 38.75
CA LEU A 7 53.96 -9.67 38.88
C LEU A 7 53.48 -10.32 37.56
N PHE A 8 52.85 -11.49 37.65
CA PHE A 8 52.16 -12.10 36.51
C PHE A 8 50.70 -11.65 36.49
N LYS A 9 50.19 -11.42 35.29
CA LYS A 9 48.81 -10.93 35.07
C LYS A 9 48.01 -11.94 34.29
N ALA A 10 46.77 -12.18 34.72
CA ALA A 10 45.74 -12.88 33.96
C ALA A 10 44.55 -11.96 33.76
N MET A 11 43.76 -12.24 32.77
CA MET A 11 42.54 -11.50 32.44
C MET A 11 41.45 -12.51 32.13
N GLU A 12 40.28 -12.28 32.63
CA GLU A 12 39.11 -13.02 32.19
C GLU A 12 38.86 -12.77 30.70
N THR A 13 38.49 -13.81 29.95
CA THR A 13 38.14 -13.71 28.53
C THR A 13 36.71 -14.12 28.32
N ASP A 14 36.07 -13.53 27.31
CA ASP A 14 34.72 -13.92 26.90
C ASP A 14 34.69 -14.00 25.37
N ASP A 15 34.83 -15.23 24.85
CA ASP A 15 34.92 -15.51 23.42
C ASP A 15 33.60 -15.16 22.70
N LEU A 16 32.43 -15.35 23.37
CA LEU A 16 31.11 -15.05 22.80
C LEU A 16 30.98 -13.56 22.51
N PHE A 17 31.43 -12.73 23.45
CA PHE A 17 31.36 -11.29 23.33
C PHE A 17 32.63 -10.65 22.73
N GLY A 18 33.71 -11.44 22.59
CA GLY A 18 34.96 -11.01 21.97
C GLY A 18 35.79 -10.08 22.87
N LEU A 19 35.77 -10.30 24.18
CA LEU A 19 36.52 -9.54 25.18
C LEU A 19 37.76 -10.32 25.70
N GLY A 20 38.80 -9.61 26.08
CA GLY A 20 40.08 -10.17 26.58
C GLY A 20 41.03 -10.62 25.47
N MET A 21 40.72 -10.32 24.20
CA MET A 21 41.50 -10.76 23.04
C MET A 21 42.09 -9.61 22.19
N ASN A 22 41.81 -8.35 22.58
CA ASN A 22 42.13 -7.16 21.78
C ASN A 22 43.25 -6.29 22.39
N GLU A 23 44.25 -6.91 23.02
CA GLU A 23 45.39 -6.24 23.68
C GLU A 23 44.96 -5.32 24.86
N GLU A 24 43.85 -5.60 25.52
CA GLU A 24 43.32 -4.82 26.66
C GLU A 24 44.30 -4.74 27.82
N TYR A 25 45.30 -5.67 27.90
CA TYR A 25 46.38 -5.65 28.88
C TYR A 25 47.22 -4.38 28.81
N LYS A 26 47.27 -3.69 27.67
CA LYS A 26 48.09 -2.46 27.48
C LYS A 26 47.60 -1.28 28.34
N ASP A 27 46.36 -1.28 28.75
CA ASP A 27 45.75 -0.25 29.61
C ASP A 27 45.98 -0.50 31.09
N ILE A 28 46.60 -1.66 31.43
CA ILE A 28 46.79 -2.07 32.81
C ILE A 28 48.13 -1.59 33.30
N SER A 29 48.13 -0.92 34.46
CA SER A 29 49.36 -0.53 35.13
C SER A 29 49.31 -0.84 36.64
N PHE A 30 50.45 -1.16 37.17
CA PHE A 30 50.66 -1.39 38.59
C PHE A 30 51.60 -0.36 39.19
N GLY A 31 51.34 0.00 40.45
CA GLY A 31 52.24 0.83 41.26
C GLY A 31 52.90 0.02 42.37
N LEU A 32 54.17 0.29 42.60
CA LEU A 32 54.89 -0.19 43.76
C LEU A 32 54.90 0.91 44.82
N TYR A 33 54.50 0.56 46.02
CA TYR A 33 54.31 1.50 47.13
C TYR A 33 55.09 1.02 48.37
N ALA A 34 55.58 1.96 49.20
CA ALA A 34 56.12 1.66 50.52
C ALA A 34 54.99 1.23 51.49
N SER A 35 55.11 0.14 52.21
CA SER A 35 54.14 -0.27 53.22
C SER A 35 54.27 0.48 54.53
N ALA A 36 55.44 1.09 54.83
CA ALA A 36 55.77 1.88 56.01
C ALA A 36 56.77 2.95 55.60
N ASP A 37 57.02 3.89 56.50
CA ASP A 37 58.09 4.87 56.30
C ASP A 37 59.45 4.12 56.11
N LEU A 38 60.12 4.41 55.00
CA LEU A 38 61.40 3.81 54.66
C LEU A 38 62.45 4.92 54.61
N THR A 39 63.67 4.60 55.09
CA THR A 39 64.84 5.53 55.00
C THR A 39 65.72 5.05 53.88
N ALA A 40 65.92 5.87 52.84
CA ALA A 40 66.89 5.58 51.76
C ALA A 40 68.36 5.79 52.23
N ALA A 41 69.30 5.29 51.45
CA ALA A 41 70.72 5.33 51.77
C ALA A 41 71.33 6.74 51.92
N ASP A 42 70.68 7.75 51.30
CA ASP A 42 71.04 9.15 51.39
C ASP A 42 70.36 9.88 52.56
N GLY A 43 69.58 9.18 53.38
CA GLY A 43 68.83 9.70 54.51
C GLY A 43 67.49 10.32 54.20
N SER A 44 67.04 10.29 52.94
CA SER A 44 65.70 10.73 52.57
C SER A 44 64.69 9.70 53.08
N VAL A 45 63.45 10.17 53.43
CA VAL A 45 62.33 9.33 53.91
C VAL A 45 61.32 9.16 52.80
N ILE A 46 60.99 7.93 52.47
CA ILE A 46 59.89 7.55 51.64
C ILE A 46 58.74 7.24 52.59
N PRO A 47 57.62 8.07 52.59
CA PRO A 47 56.56 7.87 53.52
C PRO A 47 55.75 6.58 53.20
N ALA A 48 55.06 6.05 54.20
CA ALA A 48 54.10 4.98 54.00
C ALA A 48 53.05 5.39 52.92
N ASP A 49 52.66 4.42 52.11
CA ASP A 49 51.80 4.60 50.91
C ASP A 49 52.44 5.51 49.82
N GLY A 50 53.75 5.85 49.95
CA GLY A 50 54.49 6.57 48.91
C GLY A 50 54.67 5.71 47.67
N LEU A 51 54.28 6.24 46.50
CA LEU A 51 54.45 5.59 45.21
C LEU A 51 55.91 5.70 44.75
N LEU A 52 56.54 4.58 44.46
CA LEU A 52 57.95 4.53 44.02
C LEU A 52 58.07 4.38 42.51
N GLU A 53 57.31 3.47 41.92
CA GLU A 53 57.38 3.17 40.50
C GLU A 53 56.02 2.78 39.95
N VAL A 54 55.76 3.09 38.66
CA VAL A 54 54.58 2.63 37.91
C VAL A 54 55.06 1.88 36.69
N VAL A 55 54.54 0.68 36.49
CA VAL A 55 54.84 -0.13 35.32
C VAL A 55 53.59 -0.56 34.63
N SER A 56 53.58 -0.57 33.29
CA SER A 56 52.49 -1.13 32.49
C SER A 56 52.74 -2.62 32.27
N VAL A 57 51.65 -3.35 32.11
CA VAL A 57 51.67 -4.75 31.76
C VAL A 57 52.18 -4.92 30.32
N SER A 58 53.10 -5.88 30.14
CA SER A 58 53.62 -6.27 28.82
C SER A 58 53.36 -7.74 28.56
N SER A 59 53.29 -8.14 27.30
CA SER A 59 53.21 -9.53 26.87
C SER A 59 54.60 -10.06 26.53
N ASP A 60 54.85 -11.30 26.87
CA ASP A 60 56.04 -12.04 26.41
C ASP A 60 55.78 -12.79 25.09
N GLU A 61 56.82 -13.42 24.54
CA GLU A 61 56.74 -14.18 23.27
C GLU A 61 55.84 -15.43 23.37
N SER A 62 55.55 -15.90 24.58
CA SER A 62 54.67 -17.05 24.85
C SER A 62 53.21 -16.65 25.04
N GLY A 63 52.89 -15.33 25.05
CA GLY A 63 51.55 -14.79 25.30
C GLY A 63 51.22 -14.60 26.78
N GLY A 64 52.23 -14.74 27.68
CA GLY A 64 52.10 -14.42 29.11
C GLY A 64 52.14 -12.91 29.33
N TYR A 65 51.44 -12.45 30.35
CA TYR A 65 51.41 -11.04 30.74
C TYR A 65 52.15 -10.83 32.06
N SER A 66 53.00 -9.81 32.12
CA SER A 66 53.75 -9.48 33.33
C SER A 66 54.01 -7.97 33.47
N ALA A 67 54.31 -7.56 34.71
CA ALA A 67 54.80 -6.24 35.06
C ALA A 67 56.03 -6.40 35.98
N SER A 68 57.15 -5.80 35.59
CA SER A 68 58.40 -5.90 36.34
C SER A 68 58.89 -4.51 36.78
N PHE A 69 59.15 -4.37 38.08
CA PHE A 69 59.68 -3.16 38.70
C PHE A 69 61.17 -3.33 38.88
N ALA A 70 61.98 -2.35 38.45
CA ALA A 70 63.39 -2.37 38.41
C ALA A 70 64.07 -1.25 39.23
N SER A 71 63.33 -0.57 40.09
CA SER A 71 63.80 0.52 40.92
C SER A 71 64.88 0.02 41.96
N ASP A 72 65.89 0.85 42.24
CA ASP A 72 66.77 0.63 43.39
C ASP A 72 66.01 0.88 44.69
N LEU A 73 65.60 -0.19 45.36
CA LEU A 73 64.83 -0.12 46.59
C LEU A 73 65.69 -0.29 47.84
N PRO A 74 65.49 0.44 48.94
CA PRO A 74 66.00 0.09 50.24
C PRO A 74 65.40 -1.23 50.74
N PHE A 75 66.09 -1.92 51.66
CA PHE A 75 65.47 -3.05 52.33
C PHE A 75 64.26 -2.60 53.13
N GLY A 76 63.16 -3.35 53.00
CA GLY A 76 61.91 -2.98 53.64
C GLY A 76 60.72 -3.69 53.09
N SER A 77 59.51 -3.24 53.53
CA SER A 77 58.24 -3.80 53.13
C SER A 77 57.53 -2.86 52.19
N TYR A 78 56.98 -3.41 51.11
CA TYR A 78 56.34 -2.76 50.03
C TYR A 78 55.02 -3.48 49.73
N TYR A 79 54.19 -2.90 48.85
CA TYR A 79 53.11 -3.61 48.20
C TYR A 79 52.96 -3.15 46.77
N VAL A 80 52.48 -4.05 45.92
CA VAL A 80 52.04 -3.75 44.56
C VAL A 80 50.54 -3.64 44.53
N LYS A 81 50.01 -2.62 43.86
CA LYS A 81 48.60 -2.40 43.68
C LYS A 81 48.32 -1.99 42.24
N GLU A 82 47.21 -2.48 41.69
CA GLU A 82 46.71 -2.04 40.39
C GLU A 82 46.32 -0.57 40.43
N ARG A 83 46.70 0.22 39.41
CA ARG A 83 46.39 1.65 39.29
C ARG A 83 45.41 1.96 38.21
N THR A 84 45.53 1.30 37.08
CA THR A 84 44.64 1.42 35.94
C THR A 84 44.36 0.05 35.39
N THR A 85 43.13 -0.11 34.87
CA THR A 85 42.72 -1.27 34.10
C THR A 85 41.99 -0.81 32.85
N ASN A 86 41.79 -1.70 31.90
CA ASN A 86 40.91 -1.42 30.75
C ASN A 86 39.47 -1.25 31.24
N GLY A 87 38.70 -0.40 30.56
CA GLY A 87 37.31 -0.10 30.93
C GLY A 87 36.33 -1.28 30.99
N ALA A 88 36.70 -2.42 30.38
CA ALA A 88 35.93 -3.64 30.42
C ALA A 88 36.10 -4.45 31.70
N TYR A 89 37.06 -4.10 32.54
CA TYR A 89 37.41 -4.87 33.73
C TYR A 89 37.23 -4.13 35.03
N ILE A 90 37.02 -4.89 36.11
CA ILE A 90 36.93 -4.37 37.47
C ILE A 90 38.36 -4.04 37.93
N LEU A 91 38.59 -2.77 38.31
CA LEU A 91 39.84 -2.34 38.90
C LEU A 91 40.01 -2.97 40.29
N SER A 92 41.13 -3.70 40.50
CA SER A 92 41.42 -4.36 41.78
C SER A 92 41.99 -3.37 42.80
N ASP A 93 41.36 -3.32 43.99
CA ASP A 93 41.88 -2.58 45.14
C ASP A 93 42.85 -3.37 46.02
N GLN A 94 43.16 -4.62 45.66
CA GLN A 94 44.00 -5.53 46.43
C GLN A 94 45.44 -5.03 46.48
N LYS A 95 46.04 -5.07 47.69
CA LYS A 95 47.45 -4.80 47.94
C LYS A 95 48.18 -6.13 48.04
N TYR A 96 49.17 -6.32 47.19
CA TYR A 96 49.99 -7.53 47.17
C TYR A 96 51.33 -7.24 47.91
N PRO A 97 51.61 -7.88 49.04
CA PRO A 97 52.80 -7.58 49.83
C PRO A 97 54.09 -8.03 49.12
N VAL A 98 55.10 -7.20 49.25
CA VAL A 98 56.46 -7.44 48.75
C VAL A 98 57.42 -7.11 49.87
N VAL A 99 58.32 -8.05 50.23
CA VAL A 99 59.35 -7.86 51.26
C VAL A 99 60.69 -8.03 50.63
N PHE A 100 61.52 -6.98 50.71
CA PHE A 100 62.89 -7.00 50.25
C PHE A 100 63.86 -7.00 51.44
N GLU A 101 64.50 -8.15 51.69
CA GLU A 101 65.40 -8.38 52.77
C GLU A 101 66.81 -8.80 52.23
N TYR A 102 67.82 -8.63 53.06
CA TYR A 102 69.20 -9.03 52.70
C TYR A 102 69.25 -10.53 52.45
N ALA A 103 69.66 -10.95 51.25
CA ALA A 103 69.75 -12.36 50.82
C ALA A 103 71.15 -12.96 50.85
N GLY A 104 72.11 -12.34 51.55
CA GLY A 104 73.52 -12.82 51.64
C GLY A 104 74.46 -12.17 50.63
N GLN A 105 75.81 -12.29 50.88
CA GLN A 105 76.84 -11.62 50.07
C GLN A 105 76.95 -12.19 48.63
N GLU A 106 76.52 -13.40 48.41
CA GLU A 106 76.65 -14.10 47.12
C GLU A 106 75.48 -13.74 46.16
N THR A 107 74.42 -13.06 46.66
CA THR A 107 73.29 -12.70 45.88
C THR A 107 73.38 -11.24 45.41
N ALA A 108 73.62 -11.02 44.13
CA ALA A 108 73.67 -9.68 43.53
C ALA A 108 72.25 -9.13 43.23
N LEU A 109 71.33 -9.99 42.78
CA LEU A 109 69.98 -9.66 42.41
C LEU A 109 68.99 -10.57 43.17
N VAL A 110 68.08 -9.99 43.88
CA VAL A 110 66.94 -10.67 44.52
C VAL A 110 65.74 -10.62 43.59
N GLN A 111 65.22 -11.76 43.22
CA GLN A 111 64.02 -11.86 42.46
C GLN A 111 62.82 -12.11 43.40
N ILE A 112 61.77 -11.25 43.34
CA ILE A 112 60.63 -11.36 44.15
C ILE A 112 59.39 -11.53 43.20
N LEU A 113 58.71 -12.64 43.30
CA LEU A 113 57.48 -12.88 42.58
C LEU A 113 56.32 -12.44 43.46
N VAL A 114 55.58 -11.47 42.96
CA VAL A 114 54.38 -10.95 43.62
C VAL A 114 53.30 -12.05 43.63
N ASN A 115 52.48 -12.13 44.71
CA ASN A 115 51.45 -13.14 44.87
C ASN A 115 51.99 -14.57 44.76
N GLU A 116 53.20 -14.82 45.33
CA GLU A 116 53.87 -16.12 45.29
C GLU A 116 54.10 -16.70 43.88
N GLY A 117 54.05 -15.84 42.84
CA GLY A 117 54.14 -16.21 41.44
C GLY A 117 52.82 -16.60 40.77
N GLU A 118 51.73 -16.61 41.50
CA GLU A 118 50.40 -16.79 40.94
C GLU A 118 49.95 -15.52 40.23
N ALA A 119 49.31 -15.69 39.06
CA ALA A 119 48.86 -14.54 38.25
C ALA A 119 47.71 -13.79 38.95
N VAL A 120 47.81 -12.48 38.95
CA VAL A 120 46.73 -11.58 39.41
C VAL A 120 45.70 -11.44 38.30
N SER A 121 44.47 -11.78 38.60
CA SER A 121 43.39 -11.77 37.62
C SER A 121 42.49 -10.53 37.76
N ASN A 122 42.00 -9.99 36.64
CA ASN A 122 40.86 -9.09 36.63
C ASN A 122 39.64 -9.77 36.03
N GLU A 123 38.48 -9.50 36.64
CA GLU A 123 37.16 -9.96 36.19
C GLU A 123 36.53 -8.92 35.28
N LEU A 124 35.78 -9.36 34.29
CA LEU A 124 35.02 -8.50 33.41
C LEU A 124 33.88 -7.79 34.17
N LEU A 125 33.66 -6.51 33.86
CA LEU A 125 32.44 -5.81 34.24
C LEU A 125 31.24 -6.49 33.60
N ARG A 126 30.22 -6.83 34.38
CA ARG A 126 29.02 -7.48 33.90
C ARG A 126 27.77 -6.81 34.42
N GLY A 127 26.73 -6.77 33.59
CA GLY A 127 25.42 -6.27 33.92
C GLY A 127 24.30 -7.18 33.44
N ARG A 128 23.09 -6.70 33.53
CA ARG A 128 21.89 -7.41 33.05
C ARG A 128 20.90 -6.44 32.40
N VAL A 129 20.10 -6.97 31.49
CA VAL A 129 18.96 -6.29 30.93
C VAL A 129 17.71 -7.11 31.22
N ASP A 130 16.75 -6.51 31.92
CA ASP A 130 15.42 -7.05 32.09
C ASP A 130 14.43 -6.31 31.19
N GLY A 131 13.51 -7.03 30.59
CA GLY A 131 12.52 -6.47 29.72
C GLY A 131 11.12 -6.96 30.01
N VAL A 132 10.15 -6.14 29.63
CA VAL A 132 8.75 -6.55 29.58
C VAL A 132 8.22 -6.37 28.16
N LYS A 133 7.63 -7.44 27.64
CA LYS A 133 6.98 -7.48 26.33
C LYS A 133 5.50 -7.25 26.50
N VAL A 134 4.96 -6.28 25.78
CA VAL A 134 3.55 -5.94 25.76
C VAL A 134 3.07 -5.75 24.33
N GLY A 135 1.77 -5.74 24.14
CA GLY A 135 1.16 -5.40 22.85
C GLY A 135 -0.26 -4.91 23.00
N GLU A 136 -0.77 -4.35 21.92
CA GLU A 136 -2.17 -3.91 21.86
C GLU A 136 -3.11 -5.01 22.28
N ASN A 137 -4.13 -4.67 23.06
CA ASN A 137 -5.17 -5.63 23.46
C ASN A 137 -6.15 -5.85 22.28
N PRO A 138 -6.36 -7.10 21.81
CA PRO A 138 -7.32 -7.39 20.75
C PRO A 138 -8.76 -6.96 21.06
N GLU A 139 -9.13 -6.90 22.34
CA GLU A 139 -10.45 -6.44 22.82
C GLU A 139 -10.50 -4.92 23.02
N GLY A 140 -9.38 -4.22 22.81
CA GLY A 140 -9.23 -2.80 23.09
C GLY A 140 -8.90 -2.50 24.55
N GLY A 141 -8.51 -1.27 24.84
CA GLY A 141 -8.16 -0.84 26.20
C GLY A 141 -6.65 -0.75 26.42
N GLU A 142 -6.18 -1.14 27.62
CA GLU A 142 -4.77 -1.13 27.98
C GLU A 142 -4.01 -2.30 27.33
N ASP A 143 -2.73 -2.09 27.04
CA ASP A 143 -1.85 -3.12 26.54
C ASP A 143 -1.83 -4.36 27.44
N VAL A 144 -1.65 -5.50 26.82
CA VAL A 144 -1.51 -6.79 27.49
C VAL A 144 -0.07 -7.29 27.44
N THR A 145 0.34 -8.06 28.43
CA THR A 145 1.65 -8.74 28.41
C THR A 145 1.66 -9.86 27.39
N LEU A 146 2.78 -10.03 26.66
CA LEU A 146 2.90 -10.99 25.57
C LEU A 146 3.91 -12.09 25.91
N ALA A 147 3.43 -13.32 26.00
CA ALA A 147 4.24 -14.53 26.12
C ALA A 147 4.66 -15.06 24.74
N GLY A 148 5.83 -15.70 24.68
CA GLY A 148 6.27 -16.43 23.49
C GLY A 148 6.98 -15.60 22.42
N ALA A 149 7.22 -14.30 22.65
CA ALA A 149 8.10 -13.53 21.81
C ALA A 149 9.55 -13.98 21.97
N LEU A 150 10.28 -14.14 20.89
CA LEU A 150 11.71 -14.43 20.91
C LEU A 150 12.48 -13.11 20.83
N MET A 151 13.25 -12.84 21.91
CA MET A 151 14.10 -11.66 22.03
C MET A 151 15.55 -12.06 21.81
N GLY A 152 16.35 -11.20 21.16
CA GLY A 152 17.77 -11.39 20.94
C GLY A 152 18.61 -10.25 21.48
N LEU A 153 19.82 -10.57 21.98
CA LEU A 153 20.89 -9.63 22.27
C LEU A 153 21.92 -9.71 21.14
N PHE A 154 22.28 -8.57 20.58
CA PHE A 154 23.11 -8.48 19.39
C PHE A 154 24.27 -7.51 19.54
N ARG A 155 25.29 -7.67 18.67
CA ARG A 155 26.37 -6.71 18.51
C ARG A 155 25.85 -5.42 17.85
N PRO A 156 26.50 -4.26 18.10
CA PRO A 156 26.09 -2.99 17.52
C PRO A 156 26.17 -2.92 15.98
N ASP A 157 27.00 -3.74 15.38
CA ASP A 157 27.24 -3.85 13.93
C ASP A 157 26.41 -4.94 13.24
N THR A 158 25.44 -5.53 13.95
CA THR A 158 24.55 -6.54 13.39
C THR A 158 23.59 -5.89 12.39
N GLU A 159 23.56 -6.39 11.16
CA GLU A 159 22.64 -5.93 10.10
C GLU A 159 21.36 -6.75 10.05
N GLU A 160 21.45 -8.06 10.26
CA GLU A 160 20.32 -9.00 10.24
C GLU A 160 20.06 -9.57 11.63
N PHE A 161 18.88 -9.31 12.19
CA PHE A 161 18.47 -9.69 13.53
C PHE A 161 17.76 -11.04 13.52
N THR A 162 18.51 -12.11 13.43
CA THR A 162 18.04 -13.50 13.42
C THR A 162 18.50 -14.22 14.68
N GLU A 163 17.89 -15.38 14.98
CA GLU A 163 18.31 -16.21 16.10
C GLU A 163 19.77 -16.68 15.94
N GLU A 164 20.21 -16.94 14.71
CA GLU A 164 21.59 -17.37 14.42
C GLU A 164 22.61 -16.27 14.70
N ASN A 165 22.25 -15.01 14.47
CA ASN A 165 23.13 -13.85 14.66
C ASN A 165 23.07 -13.29 16.10
N ALA A 166 22.15 -13.78 16.92
CA ALA A 166 22.01 -13.36 18.31
C ALA A 166 23.15 -13.94 19.17
N LEU A 167 23.73 -13.11 20.05
CA LEU A 167 24.67 -13.55 21.08
C LEU A 167 23.94 -14.35 22.18
N LEU A 168 22.79 -13.85 22.59
CA LEU A 168 21.89 -14.49 23.54
C LEU A 168 20.47 -14.37 23.04
N THR A 169 19.63 -15.36 23.37
CA THR A 169 18.18 -15.31 23.12
C THR A 169 17.40 -15.55 24.41
N ALA A 170 16.20 -14.98 24.47
CA ALA A 170 15.25 -15.19 25.56
C ALA A 170 13.83 -15.23 25.02
N VAL A 171 13.01 -16.13 25.52
CA VAL A 171 11.57 -16.20 25.21
C VAL A 171 10.78 -15.54 26.33
N THR A 172 9.83 -14.67 25.99
CA THR A 172 9.03 -13.95 26.99
C THR A 172 8.10 -14.89 27.76
N GLY A 173 8.05 -14.69 29.06
CA GLY A 173 7.17 -15.43 29.98
C GLY A 173 5.70 -15.00 29.85
N LYS A 174 4.82 -15.66 30.65
CA LYS A 174 3.37 -15.36 30.68
C LYS A 174 3.06 -13.92 31.13
N ASP A 175 3.92 -13.35 31.94
CA ASP A 175 3.88 -11.97 32.40
C ASP A 175 4.61 -10.99 31.44
N GLY A 176 5.04 -11.46 30.26
CA GLY A 176 5.79 -10.71 29.30
C GLY A 176 7.27 -10.49 29.67
N SER A 177 7.73 -10.99 30.82
CA SER A 177 9.10 -10.77 31.28
C SER A 177 10.12 -11.57 30.44
N PHE A 178 11.30 -10.98 30.24
CA PHE A 178 12.50 -11.64 29.71
C PHE A 178 13.75 -11.00 30.31
N SER A 179 14.88 -11.74 30.32
CA SER A 179 16.11 -11.25 30.89
C SER A 179 17.32 -11.74 30.10
N PHE A 180 18.34 -10.89 29.99
CA PHE A 180 19.69 -11.23 29.57
C PHE A 180 20.64 -10.95 30.73
N GLU A 181 21.27 -11.97 31.24
CA GLU A 181 22.17 -11.90 32.38
C GLU A 181 23.63 -12.01 31.95
N ASN A 182 24.55 -11.58 32.82
CA ASN A 182 25.99 -11.66 32.60
C ASN A 182 26.48 -10.99 31.29
N ILE A 183 25.81 -9.91 30.91
CA ILE A 183 26.19 -9.13 29.74
C ILE A 183 27.47 -8.36 30.09
N PRO A 184 28.57 -8.52 29.37
CA PRO A 184 29.81 -7.82 29.69
C PRO A 184 29.75 -6.36 29.22
N TYR A 185 30.75 -5.59 29.65
CA TYR A 185 30.99 -4.22 29.23
C TYR A 185 30.85 -4.02 27.73
N GLY A 186 30.18 -2.94 27.31
CA GLY A 186 30.08 -2.56 25.93
C GLY A 186 28.68 -2.07 25.54
N HIS A 187 28.55 -1.80 24.25
CA HIS A 187 27.29 -1.44 23.62
C HIS A 187 26.65 -2.67 22.98
N TRP A 188 25.37 -2.86 23.21
CA TRP A 188 24.61 -4.00 22.71
C TRP A 188 23.26 -3.53 22.18
N ILE A 189 22.61 -4.35 21.37
CA ILE A 189 21.25 -4.11 20.86
C ILE A 189 20.36 -5.24 21.35
N VAL A 190 19.24 -4.89 21.99
CA VAL A 190 18.15 -5.81 22.24
C VAL A 190 17.06 -5.57 21.21
N LYS A 191 16.66 -6.64 20.53
CA LYS A 191 15.63 -6.59 19.49
C LYS A 191 14.79 -7.86 19.48
N GLU A 192 13.51 -7.71 19.12
CA GLU A 192 12.64 -8.83 18.88
C GLU A 192 12.99 -9.53 17.56
N ILE A 193 13.09 -10.87 17.61
CA ILE A 193 13.36 -11.74 16.46
C ILE A 193 12.04 -12.25 15.88
N SER A 194 11.13 -12.70 16.74
CA SER A 194 9.80 -13.14 16.34
C SER A 194 8.75 -12.73 17.38
N ALA A 195 7.60 -12.28 16.87
CA ALA A 195 6.44 -11.93 17.68
C ALA A 195 5.56 -13.16 17.96
N PRO A 196 4.73 -13.13 19.00
CA PRO A 196 3.64 -14.08 19.17
C PRO A 196 2.59 -13.94 18.06
N ASP A 197 1.77 -14.99 17.89
CA ASP A 197 0.65 -14.95 16.95
C ASP A 197 -0.20 -13.69 17.15
N LEU A 198 -0.79 -13.19 16.09
CA LEU A 198 -1.61 -11.98 15.98
C LEU A 198 -0.82 -10.65 16.02
N TYR A 199 0.47 -10.64 16.30
CA TYR A 199 1.25 -9.42 16.44
C TYR A 199 2.34 -9.27 15.37
N THR A 200 2.61 -8.03 15.02
CA THR A 200 3.76 -7.68 14.16
C THR A 200 5.04 -7.72 14.97
N VAL A 201 6.16 -8.10 14.36
CA VAL A 201 7.48 -8.00 15.00
C VAL A 201 7.82 -6.52 15.21
N SER A 202 8.23 -6.15 16.43
CA SER A 202 8.62 -4.77 16.73
C SER A 202 9.83 -4.34 15.90
N PRO A 203 9.74 -3.25 15.15
CA PRO A 203 10.89 -2.71 14.40
C PRO A 203 11.92 -2.06 15.30
N GLN A 204 11.60 -1.82 16.57
CA GLN A 204 12.41 -1.06 17.51
C GLN A 204 13.67 -1.82 17.90
N GLN A 205 14.81 -1.10 17.93
CA GLN A 205 16.09 -1.54 18.46
C GLN A 205 16.35 -0.80 19.77
N HIS A 206 16.59 -1.55 20.85
CA HIS A 206 16.93 -0.98 22.15
C HIS A 206 18.45 -1.04 22.33
N HIS A 207 19.09 0.13 22.20
CA HIS A 207 20.52 0.26 22.43
C HIS A 207 20.80 0.33 23.93
N VAL A 208 21.56 -0.61 24.44
CA VAL A 208 21.94 -0.73 25.85
C VAL A 208 23.42 -0.62 26.00
N TYR A 209 23.89 -0.03 27.08
CA TYR A 209 25.31 0.14 27.39
C TYR A 209 25.58 -0.35 28.82
N ILE A 210 26.44 -1.37 28.95
CA ILE A 210 26.96 -1.85 30.22
C ILE A 210 28.28 -1.16 30.47
N GLY A 211 28.31 -0.26 31.44
CA GLY A 211 29.50 0.54 31.79
C GLY A 211 29.95 0.42 33.25
N ALA A 212 29.19 -0.33 34.06
CA ALA A 212 29.50 -0.55 35.47
C ALA A 212 29.13 -1.98 35.90
N ASP A 213 29.90 -2.53 36.81
CA ASP A 213 29.64 -3.86 37.36
C ASP A 213 28.31 -3.89 38.12
N GLY A 214 27.51 -4.96 37.90
CA GLY A 214 26.17 -5.12 38.48
C GLY A 214 25.12 -4.17 37.88
N GLN A 215 25.42 -3.49 36.78
CA GLN A 215 24.45 -2.55 36.17
C GLN A 215 23.18 -3.29 35.73
N HIS A 216 22.03 -2.71 36.05
CA HIS A 216 20.72 -3.20 35.71
C HIS A 216 20.01 -2.20 34.79
N ILE A 217 19.55 -2.66 33.62
CA ILE A 217 18.82 -1.87 32.63
C ILE A 217 17.44 -2.47 32.46
N GLU A 218 16.39 -1.66 32.50
CA GLU A 218 15.01 -2.06 32.23
C GLU A 218 14.55 -1.51 30.88
N ILE A 219 13.90 -2.36 30.08
CA ILE A 219 13.33 -1.97 28.79
C ILE A 219 11.90 -2.47 28.64
N ARG A 220 11.11 -1.74 27.84
CA ARG A 220 9.75 -2.11 27.45
C ARG A 220 9.71 -2.25 25.93
N VAL A 221 9.22 -3.39 25.44
CA VAL A 221 9.09 -3.67 24.01
C VAL A 221 7.62 -3.84 23.66
N GLU A 222 7.15 -3.08 22.65
CA GLU A 222 5.74 -3.01 22.29
C GLU A 222 5.50 -3.60 20.92
N ASN A 223 4.40 -4.36 20.74
CA ASN A 223 3.93 -4.87 19.46
C ASN A 223 2.54 -4.33 19.16
N THR A 224 2.28 -4.15 17.87
CA THR A 224 0.96 -3.85 17.34
C THR A 224 0.32 -5.12 16.78
N LEU A 225 -1.01 -5.16 16.78
CA LEU A 225 -1.74 -6.25 16.16
C LEU A 225 -1.60 -6.23 14.65
N ILE A 226 -1.51 -7.39 14.04
CA ILE A 226 -1.64 -7.57 12.60
C ILE A 226 -3.06 -7.20 12.20
N ARG A 227 -3.19 -6.26 11.27
CA ARG A 227 -4.47 -5.81 10.72
C ARG A 227 -4.44 -5.83 9.21
N GLY A 228 -5.54 -6.27 8.65
CA GLY A 228 -5.76 -6.25 7.19
C GLY A 228 -7.15 -5.75 6.84
N SER A 229 -7.47 -5.89 5.59
CA SER A 229 -8.77 -5.55 5.01
C SER A 229 -9.21 -6.63 4.03
N VAL A 230 -10.49 -6.61 3.70
CA VAL A 230 -11.04 -7.44 2.63
C VAL A 230 -11.74 -6.55 1.61
N GLN A 231 -11.62 -6.92 0.36
CA GLN A 231 -12.29 -6.29 -0.77
C GLN A 231 -13.08 -7.31 -1.56
N VAL A 232 -14.31 -6.97 -1.89
CA VAL A 232 -15.16 -7.68 -2.85
C VAL A 232 -15.59 -6.70 -3.93
N THR A 233 -15.37 -7.08 -5.18
CA THR A 233 -15.85 -6.30 -6.33
C THR A 233 -17.05 -7.00 -6.92
N LYS A 234 -18.23 -6.40 -6.82
CA LYS A 234 -19.47 -6.94 -7.36
C LYS A 234 -19.62 -6.62 -8.84
N THR A 235 -19.62 -7.65 -9.65
CA THR A 235 -19.61 -7.50 -11.11
C THR A 235 -20.64 -8.37 -11.78
N GLU A 236 -20.83 -8.09 -13.05
CA GLU A 236 -21.56 -8.90 -14.00
C GLU A 236 -20.67 -9.28 -15.17
N ALA A 237 -20.63 -10.55 -15.52
CA ALA A 237 -20.06 -10.99 -16.78
C ALA A 237 -21.01 -10.59 -17.92
N VAL A 238 -20.63 -9.61 -18.72
CA VAL A 238 -21.36 -9.25 -19.93
C VAL A 238 -20.92 -10.20 -21.03
N GLU A 239 -21.75 -11.19 -21.38
CA GLU A 239 -21.64 -11.85 -22.67
C GLU A 239 -22.09 -10.84 -23.72
N GLU A 240 -21.20 -10.39 -24.61
CA GLU A 240 -21.61 -9.64 -25.78
C GLU A 240 -22.64 -10.48 -26.56
N PRO A 241 -23.84 -9.94 -26.87
CA PRO A 241 -24.71 -10.56 -27.85
C PRO A 241 -23.98 -10.48 -29.19
N SER A 242 -23.43 -11.58 -29.66
CA SER A 242 -22.86 -11.67 -31.00
C SER A 242 -23.97 -11.73 -32.03
N PRO A 243 -24.23 -10.69 -32.81
CA PRO A 243 -24.90 -10.85 -34.08
C PRO A 243 -23.82 -11.07 -35.14
N VAL A 244 -23.77 -12.30 -35.68
CA VAL A 244 -22.95 -12.70 -36.82
C VAL A 244 -21.55 -13.21 -36.46
N GLU A 245 -21.39 -14.52 -36.65
CA GLU A 245 -20.10 -15.20 -36.84
C GLU A 245 -19.23 -14.41 -37.82
N LYS A 246 -18.22 -13.71 -37.28
CA LYS A 246 -16.99 -13.36 -37.99
C LYS A 246 -15.86 -14.08 -37.31
N GLU A 247 -15.38 -15.12 -37.98
CA GLU A 247 -14.10 -15.74 -37.72
C GLU A 247 -13.01 -14.65 -37.65
N ASP A 248 -12.07 -14.84 -36.74
CA ASP A 248 -10.92 -14.01 -36.44
C ASP A 248 -11.15 -12.74 -35.58
N LYS A 249 -11.21 -12.93 -34.26
CA LYS A 249 -10.50 -12.09 -33.30
C LYS A 249 -10.40 -12.80 -31.93
N LYS A 250 -9.21 -13.28 -31.62
CA LYS A 250 -8.73 -13.54 -30.26
C LYS A 250 -8.47 -12.18 -29.59
N ASP A 251 -9.45 -11.62 -28.96
CA ASP A 251 -9.34 -10.67 -27.86
C ASP A 251 -10.79 -10.41 -27.40
N LYS A 252 -11.29 -11.31 -26.53
CA LYS A 252 -12.51 -11.06 -25.78
C LYS A 252 -12.19 -10.02 -24.70
N ASN A 253 -12.30 -8.75 -24.99
CA ASN A 253 -12.49 -7.71 -23.99
C ASN A 253 -13.88 -7.89 -23.40
N SER A 254 -14.03 -8.73 -22.38
CA SER A 254 -15.21 -8.75 -21.53
C SER A 254 -15.13 -7.50 -20.66
N PHE A 255 -15.95 -6.50 -20.95
CA PHE A 255 -16.11 -5.37 -20.05
C PHE A 255 -16.90 -5.85 -18.82
N LEU A 256 -16.28 -5.79 -17.65
CA LEU A 256 -16.97 -6.03 -16.40
C LEU A 256 -17.84 -4.83 -16.06
N ARG A 257 -19.15 -5.09 -15.85
CA ARG A 257 -20.08 -4.09 -15.35
C ARG A 257 -20.13 -4.22 -13.83
N PHE A 258 -19.91 -3.13 -13.11
CA PHE A 258 -20.03 -3.08 -11.66
C PHE A 258 -21.50 -2.95 -11.26
N LEU A 259 -21.91 -3.68 -10.21
CA LEU A 259 -23.29 -3.75 -9.74
C LEU A 259 -23.39 -3.25 -8.30
N SER A 260 -24.15 -2.19 -8.07
CA SER A 260 -24.46 -1.67 -6.74
C SER A 260 -25.59 -2.40 -6.04
N GLY A 261 -25.63 -2.30 -4.70
CA GLY A 261 -26.75 -2.72 -3.85
C GLY A 261 -26.69 -4.17 -3.40
N ALA A 262 -25.59 -4.88 -3.63
CA ALA A 262 -25.28 -6.13 -2.94
C ALA A 262 -25.01 -5.89 -1.46
N VAL A 263 -25.24 -6.89 -0.62
CA VAL A 263 -24.90 -6.87 0.80
C VAL A 263 -24.10 -8.12 1.12
N PHE A 264 -22.88 -7.93 1.60
CA PHE A 264 -21.98 -9.01 2.02
C PHE A 264 -21.81 -9.01 3.53
N ASP A 265 -22.23 -10.10 4.17
CA ASP A 265 -22.03 -10.32 5.58
C ASP A 265 -20.67 -10.94 5.83
N LEU A 266 -20.00 -10.49 6.89
CA LEU A 266 -18.67 -10.92 7.32
C LEU A 266 -18.79 -11.74 8.60
N TYR A 267 -18.17 -12.92 8.59
CA TYR A 267 -18.14 -13.85 9.72
C TYR A 267 -16.68 -14.14 10.10
N ALA A 268 -16.43 -14.34 11.40
CA ALA A 268 -15.16 -14.86 11.88
C ALA A 268 -15.23 -16.40 11.91
N ASP A 269 -14.18 -17.06 11.41
CA ASP A 269 -13.96 -18.51 11.57
C ASP A 269 -13.59 -18.78 13.04
N SER A 270 -14.62 -18.97 13.87
CA SER A 270 -14.49 -19.00 15.34
C SER A 270 -13.79 -20.25 15.87
N ASN A 271 -13.82 -21.32 15.09
CA ASN A 271 -13.24 -22.62 15.45
C ASN A 271 -11.99 -22.98 14.62
N ALA A 272 -11.57 -22.08 13.72
CA ALA A 272 -10.40 -22.21 12.85
C ALA A 272 -10.41 -23.51 11.98
N ASN A 273 -11.61 -23.96 11.54
CA ASN A 273 -11.76 -25.16 10.73
C ASN A 273 -11.78 -24.89 9.22
N GLN A 274 -11.87 -23.61 8.81
CA GLN A 274 -11.98 -23.15 7.41
C GLN A 274 -13.23 -23.66 6.68
N GLU A 275 -14.25 -24.08 7.41
CA GLU A 275 -15.55 -24.51 6.91
C GLU A 275 -16.64 -23.63 7.52
N TYR A 276 -17.50 -23.01 6.70
CA TYR A 276 -18.58 -22.16 7.22
C TYR A 276 -19.65 -22.98 7.91
N ASP A 277 -19.86 -22.75 9.18
CA ASP A 277 -20.80 -23.49 10.03
C ASP A 277 -21.54 -22.57 11.05
N PRO A 278 -22.49 -23.12 11.84
CA PRO A 278 -23.24 -22.34 12.82
C PRO A 278 -22.46 -21.75 13.98
N ASP A 279 -21.23 -22.23 14.22
CA ASP A 279 -20.34 -21.72 15.29
C ASP A 279 -19.65 -20.42 14.86
N ASP A 280 -19.66 -20.09 13.57
CA ASP A 280 -19.09 -18.86 13.03
C ASP A 280 -19.93 -17.65 13.37
N GLN A 281 -19.29 -16.65 13.93
CA GLN A 281 -19.97 -15.44 14.37
C GLN A 281 -19.97 -14.38 13.28
N LYS A 282 -21.16 -13.85 12.99
CA LYS A 282 -21.28 -12.63 12.19
C LYS A 282 -20.69 -11.45 12.95
N ILE A 283 -19.60 -10.88 12.43
CA ILE A 283 -18.90 -9.75 13.03
C ILE A 283 -19.22 -8.41 12.34
N GLY A 284 -19.84 -8.45 11.16
CA GLY A 284 -20.19 -7.23 10.47
C GLY A 284 -20.79 -7.44 9.08
N THR A 285 -20.79 -6.37 8.34
CA THR A 285 -21.20 -6.32 6.92
C THR A 285 -20.21 -5.41 6.18
N LEU A 286 -19.80 -5.80 4.99
CA LEU A 286 -18.92 -4.98 4.17
C LEU A 286 -19.62 -3.67 3.78
N LYS A 287 -18.87 -2.59 3.76
CA LYS A 287 -19.35 -1.28 3.33
C LYS A 287 -19.13 -1.12 1.84
N GLU A 288 -20.21 -0.79 1.10
CA GLU A 288 -20.07 -0.35 -0.28
C GLU A 288 -19.47 1.06 -0.30
N THR A 289 -18.25 1.20 -0.86
CA THR A 289 -17.48 2.45 -0.90
C THR A 289 -17.65 3.17 -2.23
N ASP A 290 -17.88 2.44 -3.30
CA ASP A 290 -18.22 2.89 -4.64
C ASP A 290 -19.08 1.82 -5.29
N ALA A 291 -19.70 2.14 -6.43
CA ALA A 291 -20.61 1.22 -7.14
C ALA A 291 -19.94 -0.16 -7.35
N GLY A 292 -20.46 -1.17 -6.66
CA GLY A 292 -19.96 -2.53 -6.72
C GLY A 292 -18.65 -2.81 -5.96
N TYR A 293 -18.06 -1.83 -5.27
CA TYR A 293 -16.89 -2.03 -4.43
C TYR A 293 -17.27 -2.12 -2.97
N HIS A 294 -16.98 -3.24 -2.33
CA HIS A 294 -17.29 -3.50 -0.93
C HIS A 294 -16.01 -3.79 -0.15
N THR A 295 -15.87 -3.17 1.02
CA THR A 295 -14.68 -3.33 1.88
C THR A 295 -15.06 -3.49 3.35
N ALA A 296 -14.21 -4.22 4.09
CA ALA A 296 -14.12 -4.13 5.55
C ALA A 296 -12.65 -3.95 5.93
N GLU A 297 -12.40 -3.03 6.83
CA GLU A 297 -11.05 -2.63 7.26
C GLU A 297 -10.82 -3.01 8.73
N ASN A 298 -9.55 -2.98 9.15
CA ASN A 298 -9.12 -3.24 10.53
C ASN A 298 -9.47 -4.65 11.03
N LEU A 299 -9.47 -5.64 10.13
CA LEU A 299 -9.62 -7.04 10.48
C LEU A 299 -8.33 -7.53 11.13
N LEU A 300 -8.45 -8.15 12.31
CA LEU A 300 -7.31 -8.77 12.98
C LEU A 300 -6.83 -9.99 12.20
N ALA A 301 -5.60 -10.44 12.47
CA ALA A 301 -5.13 -11.72 11.93
C ALA A 301 -6.10 -12.84 12.31
N GLY A 302 -6.45 -13.69 11.33
CA GLY A 302 -7.42 -14.78 11.53
C GLY A 302 -8.10 -15.22 10.25
N GLY A 303 -8.96 -16.23 10.38
CA GLY A 303 -9.83 -16.74 9.32
C GLY A 303 -11.19 -16.06 9.32
N TYR A 304 -11.76 -15.88 8.13
CA TYR A 304 -13.03 -15.21 7.93
C TYR A 304 -13.81 -15.79 6.77
N PHE A 305 -15.13 -15.55 6.77
CA PHE A 305 -16.00 -15.86 5.65
C PHE A 305 -16.78 -14.63 5.19
N ILE A 306 -16.95 -14.51 3.88
CA ILE A 306 -17.89 -13.60 3.26
C ILE A 306 -19.06 -14.38 2.68
N LYS A 307 -20.28 -13.90 2.93
CA LYS A 307 -21.50 -14.45 2.37
C LYS A 307 -22.38 -13.34 1.84
N GLU A 308 -22.85 -13.48 0.60
CA GLU A 308 -23.84 -12.56 0.05
C GLU A 308 -25.19 -12.79 0.73
N SER A 309 -25.64 -11.82 1.50
CA SER A 309 -26.97 -11.87 2.16
C SER A 309 -28.06 -11.20 1.32
N LYS A 310 -27.66 -10.37 0.35
CA LYS A 310 -28.57 -9.74 -0.62
C LYS A 310 -27.83 -9.50 -1.93
N ALA A 311 -28.37 -10.01 -3.03
CA ALA A 311 -27.88 -9.70 -4.37
C ALA A 311 -28.38 -8.32 -4.84
N PRO A 312 -27.73 -7.72 -5.87
CA PRO A 312 -28.26 -6.57 -6.59
C PRO A 312 -29.66 -6.85 -7.15
N GLU A 313 -30.42 -5.79 -7.37
CA GLU A 313 -31.75 -5.91 -7.97
C GLU A 313 -31.69 -6.59 -9.34
N GLY A 314 -32.52 -7.61 -9.54
CA GLY A 314 -32.58 -8.39 -10.77
C GLY A 314 -31.63 -9.59 -10.84
N TYR A 315 -30.93 -9.90 -9.76
CA TYR A 315 -29.98 -11.02 -9.69
C TYR A 315 -30.33 -12.01 -8.57
N GLN A 316 -29.91 -13.27 -8.76
CA GLN A 316 -30.03 -14.31 -7.75
C GLN A 316 -28.88 -14.18 -6.75
N PRO A 317 -29.11 -14.28 -5.43
CA PRO A 317 -28.03 -14.27 -4.44
C PRO A 317 -27.21 -15.55 -4.54
N ASP A 318 -25.91 -15.44 -4.32
CA ASP A 318 -25.03 -16.60 -4.15
C ASP A 318 -25.23 -17.17 -2.73
N PRO A 319 -25.63 -18.45 -2.60
CA PRO A 319 -25.86 -19.07 -1.29
C PRO A 319 -24.60 -19.45 -0.53
N ASN A 320 -23.43 -19.46 -1.22
CA ASN A 320 -22.18 -19.95 -0.66
C ASN A 320 -21.50 -18.92 0.26
N ALA A 321 -20.66 -19.42 1.13
CA ALA A 321 -19.73 -18.63 1.91
C ALA A 321 -18.29 -18.85 1.39
N TYR A 322 -17.48 -17.81 1.40
CA TYR A 322 -16.14 -17.79 0.83
C TYR A 322 -15.11 -17.45 1.89
N TYR A 323 -14.20 -18.39 2.12
CA TYR A 323 -13.12 -18.25 3.10
C TYR A 323 -12.02 -17.31 2.61
N PHE A 324 -11.47 -16.51 3.53
CA PHE A 324 -10.20 -15.80 3.36
C PHE A 324 -9.51 -15.68 4.72
N SER A 325 -8.23 -15.32 4.73
CA SER A 325 -7.48 -15.10 5.96
C SER A 325 -6.67 -13.80 5.88
N ILE A 326 -6.47 -13.20 7.05
CA ILE A 326 -5.51 -12.11 7.27
C ILE A 326 -4.35 -12.71 8.06
N THR A 327 -3.15 -12.66 7.48
CA THR A 327 -1.93 -13.26 8.05
C THR A 327 -0.78 -12.26 8.13
N GLU A 328 -0.87 -11.15 7.40
CA GLU A 328 0.18 -10.13 7.32
C GLU A 328 -0.43 -8.73 7.55
N ASP A 329 0.35 -7.86 8.19
CA ASP A 329 -0.08 -6.49 8.43
C ASP A 329 -0.20 -5.70 7.13
N GLY A 330 -1.31 -4.95 7.00
CA GLY A 330 -1.64 -4.22 5.78
C GLY A 330 -2.16 -5.09 4.63
N GLN A 331 -2.38 -6.41 4.83
CA GLN A 331 -2.91 -7.30 3.81
C GLN A 331 -4.28 -6.83 3.33
N VAL A 332 -4.50 -6.85 2.01
CA VAL A 332 -5.80 -6.68 1.37
C VAL A 332 -6.21 -8.02 0.76
N ALA A 333 -7.12 -8.73 1.40
CA ALA A 333 -7.69 -9.95 0.84
C ALA A 333 -8.73 -9.60 -0.22
N VAL A 334 -8.64 -10.21 -1.40
CA VAL A 334 -9.64 -10.09 -2.47
C VAL A 334 -10.43 -11.38 -2.54
N VAL A 335 -11.77 -11.27 -2.42
CA VAL A 335 -12.65 -12.43 -2.46
C VAL A 335 -13.51 -12.38 -3.71
N GLU A 336 -13.49 -13.49 -4.45
CA GLU A 336 -14.22 -13.70 -5.71
C GLU A 336 -14.94 -15.05 -5.66
N ASN A 337 -16.04 -15.19 -6.40
CA ASN A 337 -16.82 -16.45 -6.43
C ASN A 337 -16.69 -17.24 -7.75
N GLY A 338 -15.72 -16.90 -8.59
CA GLY A 338 -15.51 -17.49 -9.91
C GLY A 338 -14.07 -17.41 -10.39
N GLU A 339 -13.89 -17.12 -11.68
CA GLU A 339 -12.56 -16.93 -12.28
C GLU A 339 -11.88 -15.68 -11.72
N ALA A 340 -10.58 -15.79 -11.44
CA ALA A 340 -9.78 -14.71 -10.91
C ALA A 340 -9.80 -13.46 -11.81
N GLY A 341 -9.99 -12.29 -11.21
CA GLY A 341 -10.10 -11.00 -11.89
C GLY A 341 -11.49 -10.68 -12.43
N HIS A 342 -12.48 -11.55 -12.21
CA HIS A 342 -13.87 -11.29 -12.61
C HIS A 342 -14.75 -10.74 -11.47
N GLY A 343 -14.23 -10.76 -10.24
CA GLY A 343 -14.93 -10.32 -9.06
C GLY A 343 -16.03 -11.31 -8.61
N PHE A 344 -17.01 -10.80 -7.88
CA PHE A 344 -18.11 -11.58 -7.34
C PHE A 344 -19.33 -11.44 -8.25
N THR A 345 -19.68 -12.49 -8.98
CA THR A 345 -20.73 -12.49 -10.00
C THR A 345 -22.00 -13.17 -9.52
N ASN A 346 -23.16 -12.77 -10.06
CA ASN A 346 -24.44 -13.44 -9.84
C ASN A 346 -25.15 -13.71 -11.16
N GLU A 347 -26.00 -14.73 -11.18
CA GLU A 347 -26.88 -14.98 -12.30
C GLU A 347 -28.06 -13.98 -12.31
N ALA A 348 -28.29 -13.35 -13.45
CA ALA A 348 -29.45 -12.48 -13.61
C ALA A 348 -30.75 -13.29 -13.68
N TYR A 349 -31.80 -12.81 -13.04
CA TYR A 349 -33.15 -13.31 -13.30
C TYR A 349 -33.55 -13.01 -14.74
N ARG A 350 -34.21 -13.98 -15.38
CA ARG A 350 -34.63 -13.87 -16.78
C ARG A 350 -36.09 -14.22 -16.95
N GLY A 351 -36.73 -13.60 -17.96
CA GLY A 351 -38.09 -13.91 -18.38
C GLY A 351 -38.22 -13.86 -19.91
N ASN A 352 -39.41 -13.98 -20.40
CA ASN A 352 -39.68 -13.99 -21.83
C ASN A 352 -40.69 -12.88 -22.21
N LEU A 353 -40.62 -12.46 -23.48
CA LEU A 353 -41.56 -11.51 -24.08
C LEU A 353 -42.22 -12.14 -25.29
N LYS A 354 -43.55 -12.10 -25.33
CA LYS A 354 -44.35 -12.49 -26.50
C LYS A 354 -45.03 -11.25 -27.10
N ILE A 355 -44.73 -10.98 -28.35
CA ILE A 355 -45.33 -9.86 -29.09
C ILE A 355 -46.27 -10.46 -30.13
N THR A 356 -47.52 -9.95 -30.18
CA THR A 356 -48.48 -10.32 -31.19
C THR A 356 -48.82 -9.13 -32.07
N LYS A 357 -48.79 -9.37 -33.39
CA LYS A 357 -49.05 -8.35 -34.40
C LYS A 357 -50.27 -8.73 -35.24
N ASP A 358 -51.18 -7.78 -35.38
CA ASP A 358 -52.31 -7.86 -36.29
C ASP A 358 -52.57 -6.52 -37.00
N SER A 359 -53.45 -6.50 -37.98
CA SER A 359 -53.85 -5.29 -38.71
C SER A 359 -55.27 -5.36 -39.19
N SER A 360 -55.88 -4.21 -39.56
CA SER A 360 -57.24 -4.09 -40.01
C SER A 360 -57.58 -4.88 -41.32
N ASP A 361 -56.55 -5.18 -42.13
CA ASP A 361 -56.66 -6.02 -43.32
C ASP A 361 -56.14 -7.46 -43.13
N GLY A 362 -55.82 -7.85 -41.88
CA GLY A 362 -55.39 -9.19 -41.51
C GLY A 362 -53.91 -9.49 -41.80
N ARG A 363 -53.14 -8.53 -42.29
CA ARG A 363 -51.70 -8.70 -42.50
C ARG A 363 -50.96 -8.71 -41.17
N LYS A 364 -50.07 -9.72 -40.95
CA LYS A 364 -49.34 -9.93 -39.71
C LYS A 364 -47.81 -9.92 -39.90
N ASP A 365 -47.35 -10.14 -41.14
CA ASP A 365 -45.92 -10.33 -41.43
C ASP A 365 -45.25 -9.08 -42.00
N GLY A 366 -43.94 -9.03 -41.78
CA GLY A 366 -43.04 -8.05 -42.36
C GLY A 366 -42.91 -6.74 -41.60
N PHE A 367 -43.61 -6.53 -40.46
CA PHE A 367 -43.48 -5.34 -39.63
C PHE A 367 -42.22 -5.43 -38.78
N ALA A 368 -41.50 -4.33 -38.61
CA ALA A 368 -40.32 -4.23 -37.78
C ALA A 368 -40.69 -3.79 -36.36
N ILE A 369 -40.31 -4.59 -35.36
CA ILE A 369 -40.58 -4.34 -33.95
C ILE A 369 -39.24 -4.24 -33.21
N GLU A 370 -38.92 -3.09 -32.67
CA GLU A 370 -37.80 -2.87 -31.80
C GLU A 370 -38.15 -3.19 -30.35
N VAL A 371 -37.29 -3.93 -29.65
CA VAL A 371 -37.39 -4.23 -28.22
C VAL A 371 -36.15 -3.63 -27.56
N LYS A 372 -36.34 -2.69 -26.64
CA LYS A 372 -35.25 -1.97 -25.98
C LYS A 372 -35.45 -1.96 -24.46
N SER A 373 -34.41 -2.35 -23.69
CA SER A 373 -34.42 -2.23 -22.24
C SER A 373 -34.30 -0.76 -21.79
N ALA A 374 -34.85 -0.42 -20.63
CA ALA A 374 -34.82 0.94 -20.10
C ALA A 374 -33.41 1.43 -19.80
N ASP A 375 -32.49 0.52 -19.41
CA ASP A 375 -31.09 0.80 -19.14
C ASP A 375 -30.20 0.82 -20.42
N GLY A 376 -30.80 0.53 -21.58
CA GLY A 376 -30.10 0.49 -22.87
C GLY A 376 -29.18 -0.74 -23.09
N SER A 377 -29.12 -1.68 -22.15
CA SER A 377 -28.28 -2.88 -22.25
C SER A 377 -28.76 -3.88 -23.30
N TYR A 378 -30.01 -3.77 -23.73
CA TYR A 378 -30.60 -4.59 -24.78
C TYR A 378 -31.33 -3.71 -25.78
N CYS A 379 -31.05 -3.89 -27.07
CA CYS A 379 -31.79 -3.24 -28.16
C CYS A 379 -31.70 -4.13 -29.39
N GLU A 380 -32.85 -4.72 -29.81
CA GLU A 380 -32.91 -5.59 -30.97
C GLU A 380 -34.19 -5.37 -31.76
N THR A 381 -34.10 -5.44 -33.09
CA THR A 381 -35.25 -5.28 -33.99
C THR A 381 -35.63 -6.60 -34.65
N PHE A 382 -36.87 -7.00 -34.48
CA PHE A 382 -37.43 -8.24 -35.03
C PHE A 382 -38.37 -7.95 -36.17
N THR A 383 -38.40 -8.82 -37.18
CA THR A 383 -39.42 -8.76 -38.24
C THR A 383 -40.51 -9.76 -37.94
N THR A 384 -41.77 -9.33 -37.97
CA THR A 384 -42.91 -10.21 -37.69
C THR A 384 -43.05 -11.31 -38.74
N PRO A 385 -43.17 -12.58 -38.33
CA PRO A 385 -43.41 -13.71 -39.23
C PRO A 385 -44.87 -13.78 -39.67
N LYS A 386 -45.22 -14.70 -40.55
CA LYS A 386 -46.63 -14.91 -41.02
C LYS A 386 -47.62 -15.22 -39.90
N SER A 387 -47.15 -15.81 -38.80
CA SER A 387 -47.96 -16.03 -37.59
C SER A 387 -48.34 -14.72 -36.86
N GLY A 388 -47.60 -13.65 -37.11
CA GLY A 388 -47.69 -12.40 -36.36
C GLY A 388 -47.18 -12.49 -34.94
N VAL A 389 -46.46 -13.55 -34.55
CA VAL A 389 -45.98 -13.78 -33.18
C VAL A 389 -44.47 -13.77 -33.16
N ILE A 390 -43.89 -12.91 -32.33
CA ILE A 390 -42.48 -12.88 -31.98
C ILE A 390 -42.34 -13.37 -30.54
N GLU A 391 -41.45 -14.31 -30.27
CA GLU A 391 -41.09 -14.76 -28.94
C GLU A 391 -39.62 -14.44 -28.70
N VAL A 392 -39.36 -13.54 -27.71
CA VAL A 392 -38.00 -13.21 -27.25
C VAL A 392 -37.79 -13.89 -25.91
N LYS A 393 -36.83 -14.80 -25.83
CA LYS A 393 -36.55 -15.61 -24.64
C LYS A 393 -35.32 -15.12 -23.92
N GLY A 394 -35.31 -15.31 -22.59
CA GLY A 394 -34.14 -15.08 -21.76
C GLY A 394 -33.76 -13.61 -21.57
N LEU A 395 -34.74 -12.70 -21.75
CA LEU A 395 -34.56 -11.29 -21.42
C LEU A 395 -34.32 -11.12 -19.91
N ARG A 396 -33.48 -10.19 -19.52
CA ARG A 396 -33.35 -9.81 -18.11
C ARG A 396 -34.65 -9.24 -17.58
N VAL A 397 -34.88 -9.42 -16.30
CA VAL A 397 -36.00 -8.74 -15.62
C VAL A 397 -35.83 -7.23 -15.69
N GLY A 398 -36.89 -6.50 -15.81
CA GLY A 398 -36.89 -5.04 -15.88
C GLY A 398 -37.89 -4.48 -16.87
N ILE A 399 -37.80 -3.18 -17.09
CA ILE A 399 -38.72 -2.45 -17.97
C ILE A 399 -38.15 -2.40 -19.39
N TYR A 400 -38.98 -2.74 -20.35
CA TYR A 400 -38.70 -2.69 -21.79
C TYR A 400 -39.69 -1.80 -22.52
N THR A 401 -39.18 -1.09 -23.52
CA THR A 401 -40.01 -0.39 -24.50
C THR A 401 -40.03 -1.22 -25.77
N VAL A 402 -41.22 -1.51 -26.25
CA VAL A 402 -41.47 -2.22 -27.52
C VAL A 402 -42.10 -1.23 -28.50
N THR A 403 -41.44 -1.02 -29.63
CA THR A 403 -41.81 0.01 -30.60
C THR A 403 -41.90 -0.60 -32.00
N GLU A 404 -43.00 -0.32 -32.72
CA GLU A 404 -43.05 -0.61 -34.14
C GLU A 404 -42.26 0.47 -34.91
N VAL A 405 -41.23 0.05 -35.63
CA VAL A 405 -40.40 0.95 -36.43
C VAL A 405 -40.92 0.99 -37.87
N ALA A 406 -41.04 2.19 -38.39
CA ALA A 406 -41.49 2.38 -39.77
C ALA A 406 -40.64 1.60 -40.77
N ASN A 407 -41.26 0.81 -41.62
CA ASN A 407 -40.59 0.06 -42.66
C ASN A 407 -41.46 -0.06 -43.92
N ARG A 408 -41.03 -0.87 -44.90
CA ARG A 408 -41.82 -1.07 -46.13
C ARG A 408 -43.19 -1.73 -45.87
N ALA A 409 -43.32 -2.57 -44.84
CA ALA A 409 -44.58 -3.25 -44.53
C ALA A 409 -45.59 -2.31 -43.85
N SER A 410 -45.13 -1.36 -43.04
CA SER A 410 -45.97 -0.40 -42.30
C SER A 410 -46.32 0.87 -43.09
N LYS A 411 -45.80 1.02 -44.35
CA LYS A 411 -45.95 2.27 -45.15
C LYS A 411 -47.37 2.78 -45.29
N ASP A 412 -48.37 1.87 -45.39
CA ASP A 412 -49.75 2.22 -45.63
C ASP A 412 -50.63 2.11 -44.36
N TYR A 413 -50.02 2.02 -43.18
CA TYR A 413 -50.70 1.86 -41.91
C TYR A 413 -50.37 3.01 -40.95
N ILE A 414 -51.26 3.22 -40.00
CA ILE A 414 -51.01 4.03 -38.83
C ILE A 414 -50.21 3.18 -37.86
N ILE A 415 -49.00 3.61 -37.54
CA ILE A 415 -48.10 2.94 -36.58
C ILE A 415 -48.63 3.23 -35.17
N PRO A 416 -48.90 2.21 -34.34
CA PRO A 416 -49.33 2.40 -32.97
C PRO A 416 -48.22 2.96 -32.09
N ASP A 417 -48.61 3.57 -30.97
CA ASP A 417 -47.67 4.06 -29.96
C ASP A 417 -46.82 2.93 -29.39
N ALA A 418 -45.62 3.28 -28.92
CA ALA A 418 -44.75 2.35 -28.23
C ALA A 418 -45.38 1.81 -26.94
N ALA A 419 -45.19 0.53 -26.67
CA ALA A 419 -45.70 -0.13 -25.46
C ALA A 419 -44.55 -0.31 -24.45
N THR A 420 -44.82 0.00 -23.18
CA THR A 420 -43.94 -0.32 -22.07
C THR A 420 -44.37 -1.64 -21.44
N VAL A 421 -43.45 -2.55 -21.19
CA VAL A 421 -43.71 -3.87 -20.62
C VAL A 421 -42.66 -4.20 -19.56
N GLU A 422 -43.10 -4.79 -18.45
CA GLU A 422 -42.20 -5.33 -17.41
C GLU A 422 -41.95 -6.82 -17.69
N ILE A 423 -40.68 -7.19 -17.80
CA ILE A 423 -40.24 -8.59 -17.85
C ILE A 423 -40.03 -9.07 -16.42
N LYS A 424 -40.70 -10.16 -16.03
CA LYS A 424 -40.62 -10.77 -14.70
C LYS A 424 -39.93 -12.12 -14.78
N ALA A 425 -39.24 -12.49 -13.68
CA ALA A 425 -38.53 -13.75 -13.57
C ALA A 425 -39.42 -14.94 -13.88
N ASP A 426 -38.93 -15.85 -14.73
CA ASP A 426 -39.60 -17.10 -15.13
C ASP A 426 -40.99 -16.93 -15.72
N GLN A 427 -41.35 -15.73 -16.15
CA GLN A 427 -42.67 -15.43 -16.75
C GLN A 427 -42.53 -15.00 -18.19
N THR A 428 -43.68 -15.10 -18.93
CA THR A 428 -43.83 -14.54 -20.27
C THR A 428 -44.75 -13.34 -20.22
N SER A 429 -44.16 -12.15 -20.42
CA SER A 429 -44.91 -10.90 -20.59
C SER A 429 -45.42 -10.79 -22.03
N THR A 430 -46.54 -10.10 -22.24
CA THR A 430 -47.18 -10.03 -23.58
C THR A 430 -47.42 -8.58 -23.99
N VAL A 431 -47.17 -8.28 -25.27
CA VAL A 431 -47.48 -7.01 -25.92
C VAL A 431 -48.27 -7.28 -27.20
N GLN A 432 -49.26 -6.45 -27.50
CA GLN A 432 -50.05 -6.57 -28.70
C GLN A 432 -50.00 -5.28 -29.51
N PHE A 433 -49.73 -5.39 -30.81
CA PHE A 433 -49.77 -4.28 -31.75
C PHE A 433 -50.83 -4.53 -32.81
N PHE A 434 -51.64 -3.52 -33.07
CA PHE A 434 -52.68 -3.52 -34.12
C PHE A 434 -52.49 -2.30 -35.00
N ASN A 435 -52.33 -2.50 -36.31
CA ASN A 435 -52.21 -1.40 -37.27
C ASN A 435 -53.50 -1.18 -38.03
N GLU A 436 -53.95 0.06 -38.03
CA GLU A 436 -55.07 0.48 -38.85
C GLU A 436 -54.59 0.97 -40.21
N LYS A 437 -55.29 0.56 -41.26
CA LYS A 437 -55.07 1.08 -42.59
C LYS A 437 -56.10 2.19 -42.86
N PRO A 438 -55.62 3.44 -43.08
CA PRO A 438 -56.53 4.54 -43.34
C PRO A 438 -57.40 4.23 -44.54
N GLU A 439 -58.69 4.43 -44.40
CA GLU A 439 -59.60 4.38 -45.56
C GLU A 439 -59.19 5.45 -46.56
N LYS A 440 -59.02 5.06 -47.85
CA LYS A 440 -58.74 6.05 -48.91
C LYS A 440 -59.95 7.01 -48.99
N PRO A 441 -59.69 8.33 -48.85
CA PRO A 441 -60.79 9.31 -49.09
C PRO A 441 -61.28 9.18 -50.53
N ASP A 442 -62.60 9.06 -50.75
CA ASP A 442 -63.20 9.18 -52.06
C ASP A 442 -62.83 10.52 -52.70
N ASN A 443 -62.38 10.46 -53.93
CA ASN A 443 -61.75 11.53 -54.70
C ASN A 443 -62.78 12.69 -54.94
N PRO A 444 -62.65 13.85 -54.24
CA PRO A 444 -63.44 15.04 -54.63
C PRO A 444 -62.66 15.82 -55.69
N LYS A 445 -63.42 16.24 -56.70
CA LYS A 445 -63.06 17.09 -57.85
C LYS A 445 -62.24 18.33 -57.39
N ASN A 446 -61.14 18.56 -58.13
CA ASN A 446 -60.29 19.70 -58.12
C ASN A 446 -60.94 21.05 -57.88
N PRO A 447 -60.51 21.92 -56.98
CA PRO A 447 -60.41 23.33 -57.20
C PRO A 447 -59.05 23.95 -56.89
N GLU A 448 -58.68 24.79 -57.79
CA GLU A 448 -57.76 25.94 -57.78
C GLU A 448 -56.76 26.18 -56.62
N LYS A 449 -55.53 26.43 -57.06
CA LYS A 449 -54.35 26.81 -56.35
C LYS A 449 -54.46 28.15 -55.62
N PRO A 450 -54.22 28.23 -54.33
CA PRO A 450 -53.74 29.46 -53.71
C PRO A 450 -52.29 29.42 -53.29
N SER A 451 -51.69 30.57 -53.30
CA SER A 451 -50.38 31.07 -53.07
C SER A 451 -49.63 30.54 -51.82
N VAL A 452 -48.36 30.36 -51.97
CA VAL A 452 -47.32 30.01 -51.01
C VAL A 452 -47.36 30.87 -49.74
N PRO A 453 -47.33 30.30 -48.54
CA PRO A 453 -46.80 30.96 -47.37
C PRO A 453 -45.43 30.38 -47.02
N SER A 454 -44.55 31.29 -46.64
CA SER A 454 -43.19 31.13 -46.21
C SER A 454 -42.98 30.07 -45.11
N ASN A 455 -41.91 29.30 -45.28
CA ASN A 455 -41.32 28.33 -44.39
C ASN A 455 -41.22 28.84 -42.94
N PRO A 456 -41.60 28.04 -41.91
CA PRO A 456 -41.12 28.27 -40.56
C PRO A 456 -39.76 27.63 -40.42
N SER A 457 -38.83 28.42 -39.93
CA SER A 457 -37.46 28.08 -39.59
C SER A 457 -37.37 26.86 -38.69
N THR A 458 -36.62 25.87 -39.14
CA THR A 458 -36.14 24.72 -38.34
C THR A 458 -35.37 25.23 -37.12
N PRO A 459 -35.53 24.66 -35.92
CA PRO A 459 -34.67 25.01 -34.79
C PRO A 459 -33.26 24.52 -35.09
N GLN A 460 -32.31 25.42 -35.19
CA GLN A 460 -30.91 25.15 -35.28
C GLN A 460 -30.44 24.47 -33.98
N LYS A 461 -29.79 23.31 -34.10
CA LYS A 461 -28.96 22.76 -33.03
C LYS A 461 -27.87 23.79 -32.69
N PRO A 462 -27.56 24.03 -31.41
CA PRO A 462 -26.50 24.93 -31.04
C PRO A 462 -25.15 24.36 -31.53
N VAL A 463 -24.43 25.17 -32.28
CA VAL A 463 -23.05 24.90 -32.71
C VAL A 463 -22.16 24.90 -31.46
N PRO A 464 -21.27 23.92 -31.29
CA PRO A 464 -20.30 23.95 -30.18
C PRO A 464 -19.44 25.22 -30.30
N GLN A 465 -19.39 26.02 -29.24
CA GLN A 465 -18.45 27.15 -29.18
C GLN A 465 -17.04 26.60 -28.99
N THR A 466 -16.20 26.84 -30.02
CA THR A 466 -14.75 26.65 -29.91
C THR A 466 -14.17 27.82 -29.13
N GLY A 467 -13.88 27.63 -27.88
CA GLY A 467 -13.14 28.59 -27.07
C GLY A 467 -12.57 27.83 -25.88
N ASP A 468 -11.23 27.73 -25.84
CA ASP A 468 -10.55 27.32 -24.63
C ASP A 468 -10.99 28.25 -23.50
N ASP A 469 -11.61 27.72 -22.45
CA ASP A 469 -11.90 28.50 -21.27
C ASP A 469 -10.53 28.81 -20.58
N PRO A 470 -10.04 30.07 -20.61
CA PRO A 470 -8.73 30.43 -20.07
C PRO A 470 -8.63 30.21 -18.57
N TYR A 471 -9.76 29.85 -17.90
CA TYR A 471 -9.83 29.66 -16.46
C TYR A 471 -9.60 28.22 -16.00
N ILE A 472 -9.47 27.22 -16.89
CA ILE A 472 -9.24 25.82 -16.50
C ILE A 472 -7.94 25.67 -15.68
N PHE A 473 -6.86 26.38 -16.07
CA PHE A 473 -5.60 26.41 -15.32
C PHE A 473 -5.75 27.14 -13.98
N LEU A 474 -6.61 28.15 -13.91
CA LEU A 474 -6.93 28.85 -12.66
C LEU A 474 -7.69 27.93 -11.70
N TYR A 475 -8.68 27.20 -12.18
CA TYR A 475 -9.46 26.25 -11.37
C TYR A 475 -8.61 25.07 -10.92
N GLY A 476 -7.74 24.53 -11.79
CA GLY A 476 -6.76 23.50 -11.45
C GLY A 476 -5.75 23.98 -10.40
N GLY A 477 -5.27 25.20 -10.54
CA GLY A 477 -4.37 25.85 -9.57
C GLY A 477 -5.03 26.06 -8.20
N LEU A 478 -6.29 26.50 -8.15
CA LEU A 478 -7.07 26.66 -6.92
C LEU A 478 -7.33 25.32 -6.24
N LEU A 479 -7.66 24.28 -7.01
CA LEU A 479 -7.83 22.92 -6.50
C LEU A 479 -6.54 22.40 -5.86
N ALA A 480 -5.41 22.51 -6.54
CA ALA A 480 -4.11 22.10 -6.01
C ALA A 480 -3.72 22.89 -4.76
N ALA A 481 -3.92 24.21 -4.75
CA ALA A 481 -3.63 25.06 -3.59
C ALA A 481 -4.51 24.71 -2.37
N ALA A 482 -5.80 24.41 -2.59
CA ALA A 482 -6.71 24.01 -1.52
C ALA A 482 -6.33 22.64 -0.92
N LEU A 483 -5.94 21.67 -1.74
CA LEU A 483 -5.52 20.33 -1.30
C LEU A 483 -4.18 20.38 -0.56
N ILE A 484 -3.18 21.08 -1.10
CA ILE A 484 -1.85 21.21 -0.47
C ILE A 484 -1.95 22.04 0.81
N GLY A 485 -2.58 23.21 0.76
CA GLY A 485 -2.76 24.09 1.90
C GLY A 485 -3.55 23.45 3.02
N GLY A 486 -4.65 22.76 2.69
CA GLY A 486 -5.47 22.00 3.63
C GLY A 486 -4.69 20.87 4.29
N SER A 487 -3.91 20.12 3.53
CA SER A 487 -3.07 19.02 4.05
C SER A 487 -1.96 19.53 4.98
N VAL A 488 -1.23 20.57 4.59
CA VAL A 488 -0.18 21.20 5.41
C VAL A 488 -0.78 21.78 6.70
N PHE A 489 -1.93 22.45 6.60
CA PHE A 489 -2.63 22.99 7.77
C PHE A 489 -3.10 21.87 8.70
N ALA A 490 -3.67 20.78 8.17
CA ALA A 490 -4.08 19.63 8.96
C ALA A 490 -2.91 18.99 9.71
N VAL A 491 -1.79 18.72 9.02
CA VAL A 491 -0.57 18.15 9.63
C VAL A 491 -0.03 19.08 10.73
N TYR A 492 0.05 20.39 10.46
CA TYR A 492 0.50 21.37 11.44
C TYR A 492 -0.42 21.42 12.66
N TYR A 493 -1.74 21.43 12.43
CA TYR A 493 -2.76 21.50 13.47
C TYR A 493 -2.75 20.25 14.37
N PHE A 494 -2.68 19.05 13.78
CA PHE A 494 -2.63 17.79 14.52
C PHE A 494 -1.29 17.57 15.23
N LYS A 495 -0.15 17.96 14.64
CA LYS A 495 1.16 17.91 15.34
C LYS A 495 1.20 18.83 16.57
N LYS A 496 0.57 19.99 16.51
CA LYS A 496 0.57 20.96 17.64
C LYS A 496 -0.48 20.63 18.70
N GLY A 497 -1.52 19.87 18.36
CA GLY A 497 -2.60 19.47 19.28
C GLY A 497 -2.19 18.46 20.35
N LYS A 498 -1.07 17.76 20.19
CA LYS A 498 -0.58 16.75 21.15
C LYS A 498 -0.06 17.35 22.49
N TYR A 499 0.06 18.67 22.62
CA TYR A 499 0.70 19.28 23.80
C TYR A 499 -0.09 20.41 24.51
N SER A 500 -1.38 20.60 24.24
CA SER A 500 -2.14 21.64 24.96
C SER A 500 -3.63 21.39 25.00
N ARG A 501 -4.15 21.19 26.21
CA ARG A 501 -5.59 21.36 26.52
C ARG A 501 -5.95 22.83 26.30
N THR A 502 -6.29 23.26 25.12
CA THR A 502 -6.73 24.62 24.83
C THR A 502 -8.10 24.65 24.19
N SER A 503 -8.93 25.40 24.86
CA SER A 503 -10.26 25.97 24.63
C SER A 503 -10.99 25.63 23.30
N LEU A 504 -12.27 25.31 23.45
CA LEU A 504 -13.30 25.08 22.41
C LEU A 504 -13.20 26.08 21.22
N LYS A 505 -12.75 27.31 21.43
CA LYS A 505 -12.62 28.35 20.41
C LYS A 505 -11.52 28.05 19.37
N ARG A 506 -10.40 27.42 19.76
CA ARG A 506 -9.33 27.06 18.82
C ARG A 506 -9.73 25.86 17.94
N THR A 507 -10.45 24.89 18.49
CA THR A 507 -10.98 23.76 17.73
C THR A 507 -11.98 24.22 16.68
N ALA A 508 -12.86 25.16 17.02
CA ALA A 508 -13.83 25.74 16.08
C ALA A 508 -13.15 26.46 14.90
N VAL A 509 -12.09 27.26 15.15
CA VAL A 509 -11.33 27.94 14.09
C VAL A 509 -10.62 26.92 13.17
N GLY A 510 -10.01 25.86 13.73
CA GLY A 510 -9.35 24.82 12.94
C GLY A 510 -10.33 24.07 12.04
N VAL A 511 -11.50 23.70 12.56
CA VAL A 511 -12.58 23.06 11.78
C VAL A 511 -13.10 24.00 10.69
N SER A 512 -13.30 25.29 10.99
CA SER A 512 -13.79 26.26 9.99
C SER A 512 -12.81 26.44 8.82
N VAL A 513 -11.50 26.51 9.09
CA VAL A 513 -10.47 26.63 8.03
C VAL A 513 -10.43 25.37 7.18
N LEU A 514 -10.45 24.17 7.78
CA LEU A 514 -10.49 22.92 7.03
C LEU A 514 -11.77 22.81 6.19
N SER A 515 -12.94 23.17 6.74
CA SER A 515 -14.21 23.18 6.00
C SER A 515 -14.16 24.12 4.80
N LEU A 516 -13.55 25.30 4.94
CA LEU A 516 -13.36 26.25 3.85
C LEU A 516 -12.46 25.68 2.75
N CYS A 517 -11.36 25.03 3.10
CA CYS A 517 -10.47 24.35 2.12
C CYS A 517 -11.21 23.26 1.36
N VAL A 518 -12.05 22.46 2.04
CA VAL A 518 -12.88 21.42 1.41
C VAL A 518 -13.90 22.04 0.45
N LEU A 519 -14.58 23.10 0.84
CA LEU A 519 -15.56 23.79 -0.03
C LEU A 519 -14.88 24.37 -1.29
N VAL A 520 -13.71 24.98 -1.14
CA VAL A 520 -12.93 25.50 -2.30
C VAL A 520 -12.48 24.35 -3.20
N ALA A 521 -12.02 23.22 -2.63
CA ALA A 521 -11.61 22.05 -3.42
C ALA A 521 -12.79 21.44 -4.18
N LEU A 522 -13.96 21.27 -3.54
CA LEU A 522 -15.16 20.75 -4.20
C LEU A 522 -15.65 21.69 -5.29
N GLY A 523 -15.70 23.00 -5.03
CA GLY A 523 -16.11 24.00 -6.03
C GLY A 523 -15.18 24.04 -7.24
N SER A 524 -13.88 24.09 -7.02
CA SER A 524 -12.88 24.09 -8.08
C SER A 524 -12.85 22.76 -8.85
N GLY A 525 -13.01 21.62 -8.14
CA GLY A 525 -13.10 20.30 -8.74
C GLY A 525 -14.32 20.16 -9.66
N PHE A 526 -15.47 20.67 -9.23
CA PHE A 526 -16.69 20.69 -10.06
C PHE A 526 -16.51 21.52 -11.34
N LEU A 527 -15.87 22.69 -11.25
CA LEU A 527 -15.61 23.53 -12.41
C LEU A 527 -14.64 22.87 -13.40
N VAL A 528 -13.58 22.26 -12.91
CA VAL A 528 -12.64 21.48 -13.76
C VAL A 528 -13.35 20.29 -14.40
N PHE A 529 -14.19 19.57 -13.67
CA PHE A 529 -14.97 18.44 -14.19
C PHE A 529 -15.95 18.88 -15.27
N ARG A 530 -16.66 19.98 -15.06
CA ARG A 530 -17.57 20.56 -16.05
C ARG A 530 -16.84 20.90 -17.36
N ASP A 531 -15.69 21.57 -17.25
CA ASP A 531 -14.92 22.01 -18.42
C ASP A 531 -14.28 20.81 -19.16
N LEU A 532 -13.84 19.77 -18.43
CA LEU A 532 -13.36 18.52 -19.03
C LEU A 532 -14.47 17.76 -19.76
N ASN A 533 -15.71 17.74 -19.22
CA ASN A 533 -16.86 17.14 -19.92
C ASN A 533 -17.21 17.91 -21.20
N GLN A 534 -17.23 19.23 -21.16
CA GLN A 534 -17.42 20.04 -22.37
C GLN A 534 -16.33 19.78 -23.42
N TYR A 535 -15.08 19.62 -22.98
CA TYR A 535 -13.96 19.26 -23.87
C TYR A 535 -14.15 17.87 -24.49
N ALA A 536 -14.62 16.89 -23.71
CA ALA A 536 -14.92 15.54 -24.20
C ALA A 536 -16.05 15.54 -25.26
N GLU A 537 -17.13 16.28 -25.03
CA GLU A 537 -18.24 16.44 -25.98
C GLU A 537 -17.78 17.12 -27.27
N SER A 538 -16.95 18.15 -27.15
CA SER A 538 -16.35 18.83 -28.32
C SER A 538 -15.44 17.89 -29.12
N LYS A 539 -14.61 17.09 -28.44
CA LYS A 539 -13.71 16.11 -29.08
C LYS A 539 -14.49 15.04 -29.86
N ASP A 540 -15.62 14.58 -29.34
CA ASP A 540 -16.47 13.61 -30.04
C ASP A 540 -17.14 14.23 -31.27
N ALA A 541 -17.62 15.47 -31.19
CA ALA A 541 -18.14 16.20 -32.33
C ALA A 541 -17.09 16.42 -33.43
N TYR A 542 -15.85 16.75 -33.07
CA TYR A 542 -14.74 16.90 -34.03
C TYR A 542 -14.32 15.56 -34.65
N ARG A 543 -14.40 14.45 -33.92
CA ARG A 543 -14.12 13.13 -34.48
C ARG A 543 -15.12 12.72 -35.55
N ASP A 544 -16.40 13.05 -35.34
CA ASP A 544 -17.44 12.81 -36.33
C ASP A 544 -17.20 13.65 -37.60
N LEU A 545 -16.77 14.91 -37.46
CA LEU A 545 -16.40 15.78 -38.58
C LEU A 545 -15.15 15.29 -39.30
N ALA A 546 -14.18 14.70 -38.61
CA ALA A 546 -12.95 14.15 -39.21
C ALA A 546 -13.21 12.98 -40.17
N GLY A 547 -14.37 12.31 -40.05
CA GLY A 547 -14.81 11.26 -40.97
C GLY A 547 -15.08 11.75 -42.42
N TYR A 548 -15.16 13.06 -42.65
CA TYR A 548 -15.35 13.68 -44.00
C TYR A 548 -14.01 14.09 -44.64
N VAL A 549 -12.86 13.69 -44.05
CA VAL A 549 -11.52 14.03 -44.56
C VAL A 549 -10.81 12.73 -44.93
N GLU A 550 -10.47 12.58 -46.21
CA GLU A 550 -9.63 11.49 -46.72
C GLU A 550 -8.16 11.90 -46.67
N VAL A 551 -7.38 11.23 -45.81
CA VAL A 551 -5.92 11.36 -45.73
C VAL A 551 -5.31 10.23 -46.55
N PRO A 552 -4.54 10.48 -47.62
CA PRO A 552 -3.89 9.44 -48.40
C PRO A 552 -2.89 8.64 -47.56
N GLU A 553 -2.97 7.31 -47.57
CA GLU A 553 -1.96 6.42 -46.96
C GLU A 553 -0.63 6.55 -47.75
N GLN A 554 0.43 6.95 -47.07
CA GLN A 554 1.79 6.86 -47.61
C GLN A 554 2.24 5.41 -47.62
N THR A 555 2.17 4.76 -48.77
CA THR A 555 2.84 3.47 -48.99
C THR A 555 4.34 3.69 -49.08
N ALA A 556 5.07 3.38 -48.03
CA ALA A 556 6.53 3.28 -48.05
C ALA A 556 6.95 2.06 -48.88
N SER A 557 7.55 2.30 -50.06
CA SER A 557 8.28 1.27 -50.80
C SER A 557 9.73 1.22 -50.34
N PRO A 558 10.33 0.04 -50.13
CA PRO A 558 11.72 -0.05 -49.72
C PRO A 558 12.64 -0.03 -50.93
N GLU A 559 13.37 1.05 -51.17
CA GLU A 559 14.47 1.03 -52.14
C GLU A 559 15.71 1.77 -51.62
N SER A 560 16.78 0.97 -51.54
CA SER A 560 18.21 1.21 -51.63
C SER A 560 18.80 2.56 -51.13
N ALA A 561 19.82 2.41 -50.28
CA ALA A 561 20.71 3.46 -49.79
C ALA A 561 21.44 4.18 -50.90
N PRO A 562 21.60 5.51 -50.84
CA PRO A 562 22.54 6.27 -51.67
C PRO A 562 23.75 6.80 -50.91
N ASP A 563 24.84 6.88 -51.64
CA ASP A 563 26.17 7.42 -51.42
C ASP A 563 26.18 8.89 -50.91
N PRO A 564 27.09 9.28 -50.00
CA PRO A 564 27.08 10.59 -49.34
C PRO A 564 27.97 11.60 -50.07
N THR A 565 27.47 12.25 -51.10
CA THR A 565 28.06 13.53 -51.60
C THR A 565 27.10 14.24 -52.57
N GLU A 566 26.25 15.14 -52.05
CA GLU A 566 25.79 16.37 -52.70
C GLU A 566 24.60 16.98 -51.91
N PRO A 567 24.48 18.30 -51.73
CA PRO A 567 23.35 18.90 -51.04
C PRO A 567 22.12 18.92 -51.94
N LYS A 568 21.15 18.05 -51.71
CA LYS A 568 19.84 18.09 -52.38
C LYS A 568 18.93 19.10 -51.70
N ARG A 569 18.35 19.97 -52.52
CA ARG A 569 17.15 20.74 -52.21
C ARG A 569 16.01 19.79 -51.93
N ASP A 570 15.36 19.97 -50.77
CA ASP A 570 14.13 19.29 -50.38
C ASP A 570 12.96 19.88 -51.19
N ASP A 571 12.62 19.25 -52.31
CA ASP A 571 11.28 19.32 -52.89
C ASP A 571 10.50 18.10 -52.37
N THR A 572 10.03 18.16 -51.11
CA THR A 572 8.98 17.28 -50.63
C THR A 572 7.67 17.80 -51.22
N ASP A 573 7.12 17.08 -52.19
CA ASP A 573 5.74 17.26 -52.61
C ASP A 573 4.84 17.06 -51.37
N ILE A 574 4.31 18.16 -50.84
CA ILE A 574 3.34 18.13 -49.74
C ILE A 574 2.04 17.62 -50.35
N VAL A 575 1.70 16.36 -50.05
CA VAL A 575 0.39 15.80 -50.40
C VAL A 575 -0.62 16.35 -49.40
N LEU A 576 -1.44 17.29 -49.86
CA LEU A 576 -2.49 17.86 -49.05
C LEU A 576 -3.66 16.87 -48.97
N PRO A 577 -4.30 16.71 -47.78
CA PRO A 577 -5.49 15.91 -47.64
C PRO A 577 -6.65 16.47 -48.46
N SER A 578 -7.46 15.58 -49.05
CA SER A 578 -8.70 15.97 -49.71
C SER A 578 -9.79 16.17 -48.66
N VAL A 579 -10.41 17.35 -48.67
CA VAL A 579 -11.45 17.74 -47.71
C VAL A 579 -12.72 18.07 -48.47
N ASP A 580 -13.83 17.40 -48.16
CA ASP A 580 -15.15 17.73 -48.69
C ASP A 580 -15.77 18.88 -47.90
N PHE A 581 -15.42 20.09 -48.28
CA PHE A 581 -15.91 21.31 -47.67
C PHE A 581 -17.40 21.56 -47.90
N GLU A 582 -18.02 20.98 -48.94
CA GLU A 582 -19.43 21.16 -49.23
C GLU A 582 -20.29 20.43 -48.20
N THR A 583 -19.96 19.17 -47.93
CA THR A 583 -20.61 18.36 -46.88
C THR A 583 -20.25 18.85 -45.46
N LEU A 584 -19.02 19.29 -45.21
CA LEU A 584 -18.61 19.86 -43.94
C LEU A 584 -19.39 21.12 -43.56
N ARG A 585 -19.62 22.03 -44.52
CA ARG A 585 -20.38 23.27 -44.32
C ARG A 585 -21.90 23.04 -44.08
N GLU A 586 -22.45 21.93 -44.58
CA GLU A 586 -23.83 21.55 -44.26
C GLU A 586 -23.97 21.16 -42.76
N ASN A 587 -22.92 20.62 -42.16
CA ASN A 587 -22.89 20.20 -40.77
C ASN A 587 -22.28 21.23 -39.80
N GLY A 588 -21.47 22.18 -40.32
CA GLY A 588 -20.84 23.28 -39.59
C GLY A 588 -20.59 24.48 -40.50
N PRO A 589 -21.57 25.40 -40.65
CA PRO A 589 -21.50 26.50 -41.65
C PRO A 589 -20.32 27.47 -41.46
N ASP A 590 -19.74 27.49 -40.28
CA ASP A 590 -18.61 28.36 -39.93
C ASP A 590 -17.23 27.73 -40.20
N ILE A 591 -17.16 26.50 -40.72
CA ILE A 591 -15.90 25.83 -41.06
C ILE A 591 -15.29 26.47 -42.29
N ILE A 592 -14.14 27.12 -42.11
CA ILE A 592 -13.41 27.86 -43.15
C ILE A 592 -12.11 27.18 -43.60
N GLY A 593 -11.65 26.18 -42.89
CA GLY A 593 -10.41 25.47 -43.17
C GLY A 593 -10.27 24.18 -42.33
N TRP A 594 -9.24 23.39 -42.63
CA TRP A 594 -8.87 22.19 -41.90
C TRP A 594 -7.39 22.19 -41.63
N LEU A 595 -6.96 21.94 -40.38
CA LEU A 595 -5.58 21.86 -39.97
C LEU A 595 -5.23 20.41 -39.57
N SER A 596 -4.34 19.78 -40.32
CA SER A 596 -3.78 18.46 -39.99
C SER A 596 -2.26 18.52 -40.04
N LEU A 597 -1.60 18.01 -39.00
CA LEU A 597 -0.15 17.86 -38.94
C LEU A 597 0.18 16.37 -38.90
N PRO A 598 0.85 15.81 -39.91
CA PRO A 598 1.26 14.41 -39.93
C PRO A 598 2.07 14.04 -38.66
N ASP A 599 1.90 12.82 -38.15
CA ASP A 599 2.57 12.29 -36.97
C ASP A 599 2.29 13.05 -35.65
N THR A 600 1.23 13.85 -35.59
CA THR A 600 0.76 14.53 -34.39
C THR A 600 -0.73 14.25 -34.14
N VAL A 601 -1.19 14.61 -32.92
CA VAL A 601 -2.63 14.56 -32.57
C VAL A 601 -3.42 15.76 -33.11
N LEU A 602 -2.78 16.67 -33.88
CA LEU A 602 -3.41 17.85 -34.42
C LEU A 602 -4.12 17.49 -35.73
N ASN A 603 -5.44 17.41 -35.69
CA ASN A 603 -6.34 17.16 -36.82
C ASN A 603 -7.69 17.82 -36.53
N TYR A 604 -7.83 19.12 -36.90
CA TYR A 604 -8.97 19.96 -36.52
C TYR A 604 -9.49 20.81 -37.69
N PRO A 605 -10.83 21.08 -37.73
CA PRO A 605 -11.45 22.03 -38.67
C PRO A 605 -11.09 23.48 -38.40
#